data_6a06f403f10d78618274c63cacd80548
#
_entry.id   6a06f403f10d78618274c63cacd80548
#
_cell.length_a   1.000
_cell.length_b   1.000
_cell.length_c   1.000
_cell.angle_alpha   90.00
_cell.angle_beta   90.00
_cell.angle_gamma   90.00
#
_symmetry.space_group_name_H-M   'P 1'
#
loop_
_entity.id
_entity.type
_entity.pdbx_description
1 polymer ?
#
loop_
_entity_poly.entity_id
_entity_poly.type
_entity_poly.pdbx_seq_one_letter_code
_entity_poly.pdbx_strand_id
1 'polypeptide(L)'
;MWERKEDYFDSEEDRQIVDEYVFRANRSIEHLHPQHQDNNDVWDEDDIHSFGNLAMISQSFNSQQSDDPVTVKFARVKDQADNHALQSIKMYLMYLSAQKSPSGWNTDVKNKHQEKMYELLKNSYETD
;
A
#
# COMPACT_ATOMS: atom_id res chain seq x y z
N MET A 1 4.27 -11.69 14.41
CA MET A 1 3.36 -10.57 14.66
C MET A 1 4.09 -9.25 14.56
N TRP A 2 3.47 -8.25 13.99
CA TRP A 2 4.09 -6.93 13.87
C TRP A 2 3.85 -6.12 15.14
N GLU A 3 4.91 -5.85 15.89
CA GLU A 3 4.83 -5.22 17.21
C GLU A 3 4.41 -3.75 17.16
N ARG A 4 4.62 -3.07 16.04
CA ARG A 4 4.35 -1.64 15.90
C ARG A 4 3.06 -1.33 15.15
N LYS A 5 2.20 -2.32 14.93
CA LYS A 5 0.96 -2.12 14.19
C LYS A 5 0.06 -1.03 14.79
N GLU A 6 0.11 -0.85 16.10
CA GLU A 6 -0.70 0.15 16.80
C GLU A 6 -0.33 1.58 16.43
N ASP A 7 0.91 1.80 16.00
CA ASP A 7 1.38 3.11 15.57
C ASP A 7 0.88 3.47 14.16
N TYR A 8 0.48 2.47 13.38
CA TYR A 8 0.12 2.65 11.97
C TYR A 8 -1.33 2.33 11.65
N PHE A 9 -2.02 1.59 12.52
CA PHE A 9 -3.42 1.21 12.33
C PHE A 9 -4.26 1.68 13.50
N ASP A 10 -5.18 2.60 13.23
CA ASP A 10 -5.94 3.30 14.27
C ASP A 10 -7.06 2.46 14.89
N SER A 11 -7.66 1.55 14.12
CA SER A 11 -8.78 0.75 14.60
C SER A 11 -8.36 -0.65 14.97
N GLU A 12 -9.06 -1.24 15.93
CA GLU A 12 -8.83 -2.62 16.32
C GLU A 12 -9.17 -3.58 15.19
N GLU A 13 -10.18 -3.26 14.39
CA GLU A 13 -10.55 -4.05 13.22
C GLU A 13 -9.38 -4.12 12.23
N ASP A 14 -8.74 -2.99 11.94
CA ASP A 14 -7.59 -2.95 11.04
C ASP A 14 -6.40 -3.74 11.61
N ARG A 15 -6.17 -3.64 12.92
CA ARG A 15 -5.11 -4.40 13.59
C ARG A 15 -5.34 -5.90 13.50
N GLN A 16 -6.59 -6.32 13.64
CA GLN A 16 -6.96 -7.73 13.52
C GLN A 16 -6.73 -8.25 12.11
N ILE A 17 -7.11 -7.48 11.10
CA ILE A 17 -6.88 -7.83 9.69
C ILE A 17 -5.38 -8.01 9.43
N VAL A 18 -4.56 -7.11 9.96
CA VAL A 18 -3.10 -7.19 9.83
C VAL A 18 -2.53 -8.40 10.57
N ASP A 19 -3.05 -8.72 11.75
CA ASP A 19 -2.61 -9.89 12.52
C ASP A 19 -2.87 -11.21 11.77
N GLU A 20 -3.90 -11.23 10.95
CA GLU A 20 -4.27 -12.42 10.18
C GLU A 20 -3.51 -12.53 8.85
N TYR A 21 -2.68 -11.53 8.53
CA TYR A 21 -1.87 -11.56 7.32
C TYR A 21 -0.90 -12.75 7.34
N VAL A 22 -0.92 -13.51 6.25
CA VAL A 22 -0.03 -14.67 6.08
C VAL A 22 1.14 -14.24 5.20
N PHE A 23 2.37 -14.39 5.72
CA PHE A 23 3.58 -14.06 4.99
C PHE A 23 3.71 -14.90 3.71
N ARG A 24 4.03 -14.24 2.61
CA ARG A 24 4.16 -14.87 1.29
C ARG A 24 5.44 -14.41 0.62
N ALA A 25 5.96 -15.23 -0.28
CA ALA A 25 7.09 -14.85 -1.13
C ALA A 25 6.55 -14.05 -2.33
N ASN A 26 6.19 -12.80 -2.10
CA ASN A 26 5.74 -11.91 -3.17
C ASN A 26 6.94 -11.48 -4.01
N ARG A 27 6.83 -11.59 -5.34
CA ARG A 27 7.94 -11.35 -6.27
C ARG A 27 7.68 -10.27 -7.30
N SER A 28 6.47 -9.70 -7.31
CA SER A 28 6.12 -8.64 -8.26
C SER A 28 6.01 -7.31 -7.56
N ILE A 29 6.48 -6.26 -8.24
CA ILE A 29 6.34 -4.90 -7.75
C ILE A 29 5.11 -4.30 -8.39
N GLU A 30 4.17 -3.84 -7.55
CA GLU A 30 2.98 -3.13 -7.99
C GLU A 30 3.19 -1.62 -7.83
N HIS A 31 2.93 -0.88 -8.90
CA HIS A 31 2.84 0.58 -8.86
C HIS A 31 1.39 0.94 -8.59
N LEU A 32 1.08 1.51 -7.44
CA LEU A 32 -0.30 1.82 -7.09
C LEU A 32 -0.89 2.86 -8.05
N HIS A 33 -0.21 4.00 -8.23
CA HIS A 33 -0.50 4.88 -9.36
C HIS A 33 0.19 4.26 -10.59
N PRO A 34 -0.56 3.84 -11.61
CA PRO A 34 0.02 3.01 -12.67
C PRO A 34 0.99 3.77 -13.58
N GLN A 35 1.90 3.03 -14.20
CA GLN A 35 2.86 3.58 -15.15
C GLN A 35 2.16 4.10 -16.42
N HIS A 36 1.10 3.43 -16.87
CA HIS A 36 0.25 3.89 -17.97
C HIS A 36 -0.81 4.80 -17.41
N GLN A 37 -0.65 6.10 -17.61
CA GLN A 37 -1.45 7.11 -16.94
C GLN A 37 -2.52 7.69 -17.84
N ASP A 38 -3.65 8.01 -17.21
CA ASP A 38 -4.72 8.80 -17.82
C ASP A 38 -4.25 10.26 -17.92
N ASN A 39 -4.69 10.97 -18.96
CA ASN A 39 -4.33 12.36 -19.20
C ASN A 39 -4.75 13.32 -18.08
N ASN A 40 -5.67 12.91 -17.21
CA ASN A 40 -6.22 13.77 -16.16
C ASN A 40 -5.46 13.72 -14.84
N ASP A 41 -4.58 12.73 -14.64
CA ASP A 41 -3.86 12.55 -13.39
C ASP A 41 -2.48 11.97 -13.69
N VAL A 42 -1.60 12.83 -14.15
CA VAL A 42 -0.25 12.43 -14.57
C VAL A 42 0.75 12.76 -13.47
N TRP A 43 1.46 11.73 -12.99
CA TRP A 43 2.57 11.88 -12.05
C TRP A 43 3.89 11.89 -12.81
N ASP A 44 4.87 12.60 -12.25
CA ASP A 44 6.24 12.51 -12.74
C ASP A 44 6.79 11.09 -12.58
N GLU A 45 7.71 10.73 -13.46
CA GLU A 45 8.32 9.40 -13.42
C GLU A 45 8.98 9.10 -12.08
N ASP A 46 9.64 10.10 -11.49
CA ASP A 46 10.27 9.94 -10.17
C ASP A 46 9.24 9.61 -9.08
N ASP A 47 8.07 10.21 -9.15
CA ASP A 47 6.98 9.92 -8.20
C ASP A 47 6.39 8.53 -8.41
N ILE A 48 6.20 8.13 -9.66
CA ILE A 48 5.64 6.80 -10.00
C ILE A 48 6.55 5.69 -9.46
N HIS A 49 7.85 5.84 -9.62
CA HIS A 49 8.83 4.82 -9.22
C HIS A 49 9.32 5.00 -7.79
N SER A 50 8.80 5.97 -7.04
CA SER A 50 9.22 6.19 -5.66
C SER A 50 8.70 5.07 -4.75
N PHE A 51 9.46 4.80 -3.69
CA PHE A 51 9.15 3.73 -2.73
C PHE A 51 7.73 3.85 -2.18
N GLY A 52 7.23 5.07 -1.96
CA GLY A 52 5.88 5.30 -1.42
C GLY A 52 4.75 4.84 -2.34
N ASN A 53 5.04 4.66 -3.64
CA ASN A 53 4.04 4.21 -4.62
C ASN A 53 4.14 2.72 -4.94
N LEU A 54 5.05 2.00 -4.31
CA LEU A 54 5.36 0.61 -4.64
C LEU A 54 4.92 -0.34 -3.54
N ALA A 55 4.46 -1.52 -3.91
CA ALA A 55 4.19 -2.61 -2.98
C ALA A 55 4.56 -3.94 -3.63
N MET A 56 4.91 -4.92 -2.81
CA MET A 56 5.20 -6.26 -3.31
C MET A 56 3.95 -7.11 -3.23
N ILE A 57 3.56 -7.70 -4.34
CA ILE A 57 2.38 -8.57 -4.44
C ILE A 57 2.74 -9.83 -5.21
N SER A 58 1.82 -10.80 -5.26
CA SER A 58 2.03 -12.00 -6.05
C SER A 58 2.05 -11.65 -7.54
N GLN A 59 2.80 -12.42 -8.32
CA GLN A 59 2.91 -12.21 -9.75
C GLN A 59 1.56 -12.35 -10.46
N SER A 60 0.75 -13.31 -10.07
CA SER A 60 -0.56 -13.50 -10.67
C SER A 60 -1.51 -12.33 -10.38
N PHE A 61 -1.46 -11.80 -9.17
CA PHE A 61 -2.28 -10.64 -8.79
C PHE A 61 -1.86 -9.40 -9.56
N ASN A 62 -0.55 -9.18 -9.68
CA ASN A 62 -0.01 -8.04 -10.44
C ASN A 62 -0.43 -8.10 -11.92
N SER A 63 -0.43 -9.28 -12.52
CA SER A 63 -0.84 -9.45 -13.92
C SER A 63 -2.29 -9.07 -14.15
N GLN A 64 -3.13 -9.20 -13.14
CA GLN A 64 -4.56 -8.85 -13.23
C GLN A 64 -4.82 -7.36 -13.13
N GLN A 65 -3.93 -6.58 -12.52
CA GLN A 65 -4.25 -5.19 -12.20
C GLN A 65 -3.20 -4.16 -12.62
N SER A 66 -2.17 -4.54 -13.36
CA SER A 66 -1.01 -3.66 -13.60
C SER A 66 -1.36 -2.28 -14.16
N ASP A 67 -2.34 -2.19 -15.06
CA ASP A 67 -2.72 -0.93 -15.69
C ASP A 67 -4.05 -0.37 -15.18
N ASP A 68 -4.64 -1.01 -14.18
CA ASP A 68 -5.92 -0.55 -13.64
C ASP A 68 -5.76 0.77 -12.89
N PRO A 69 -6.82 1.62 -12.86
CA PRO A 69 -6.80 2.84 -12.05
C PRO A 69 -6.64 2.54 -10.57
N VAL A 70 -6.15 3.53 -9.83
CA VAL A 70 -5.96 3.43 -8.37
C VAL A 70 -7.26 3.01 -7.67
N THR A 71 -8.39 3.58 -8.09
CA THR A 71 -9.69 3.27 -7.47
C THR A 71 -10.04 1.80 -7.57
N VAL A 72 -9.74 1.18 -8.71
CA VAL A 72 -9.98 -0.27 -8.91
C VAL A 72 -9.03 -1.09 -8.05
N LYS A 73 -7.76 -0.70 -7.97
CA LYS A 73 -6.76 -1.37 -7.13
C LYS A 73 -7.15 -1.32 -5.66
N PHE A 74 -7.62 -0.17 -5.19
CA PHE A 74 -8.07 -0.01 -3.81
C PHE A 74 -9.34 -0.80 -3.51
N ALA A 75 -10.26 -0.91 -4.46
CA ALA A 75 -11.44 -1.75 -4.30
C ALA A 75 -11.05 -3.21 -4.05
N ARG A 76 -10.02 -3.69 -4.75
CA ARG A 76 -9.49 -5.03 -4.54
C ARG A 76 -8.82 -5.18 -3.17
N VAL A 77 -8.08 -4.17 -2.74
CA VAL A 77 -7.46 -4.17 -1.41
C VAL A 77 -8.53 -4.22 -0.32
N LYS A 78 -9.58 -3.45 -0.46
CA LYS A 78 -10.70 -3.47 0.48
C LYS A 78 -11.35 -4.85 0.54
N ASP A 79 -11.58 -5.45 -0.62
CA ASP A 79 -12.15 -6.79 -0.69
C ASP A 79 -11.25 -7.83 0.01
N GLN A 80 -9.94 -7.74 -0.20
CA GLN A 80 -8.98 -8.60 0.48
C GLN A 80 -9.03 -8.40 1.99
N ALA A 81 -9.13 -7.16 2.46
CA ALA A 81 -9.23 -6.86 3.88
C ALA A 81 -10.51 -7.43 4.48
N ASP A 82 -11.64 -7.23 3.80
CA ASP A 82 -12.94 -7.74 4.25
C ASP A 82 -12.96 -9.27 4.34
N ASN A 83 -12.20 -9.94 3.49
CA ASN A 83 -12.09 -11.40 3.46
C ASN A 83 -10.89 -11.93 4.25
N HIS A 84 -10.17 -11.07 4.96
CA HIS A 84 -8.99 -11.42 5.75
C HIS A 84 -7.91 -12.13 4.90
N ALA A 85 -7.70 -11.63 3.69
CA ALA A 85 -6.80 -12.23 2.69
C ALA A 85 -5.90 -11.19 2.03
N LEU A 86 -5.23 -10.34 2.83
CA LEU A 86 -4.34 -9.31 2.34
C LEU A 86 -3.16 -9.88 1.56
N GLN A 87 -2.84 -9.27 0.42
CA GLN A 87 -1.63 -9.56 -0.34
C GLN A 87 -0.41 -8.82 0.22
N SER A 88 -0.62 -7.64 0.78
CA SER A 88 0.45 -6.78 1.27
C SER A 88 -0.06 -5.87 2.37
N ILE A 89 0.63 -5.87 3.51
CA ILE A 89 0.33 -4.94 4.61
C ILE A 89 0.62 -3.50 4.17
N LYS A 90 1.72 -3.29 3.43
CA LYS A 90 2.07 -1.96 2.91
C LYS A 90 0.97 -1.41 2.02
N MET A 91 0.43 -2.23 1.13
CA MET A 91 -0.64 -1.81 0.23
C MET A 91 -1.92 -1.46 1.00
N TYR A 92 -2.20 -2.17 2.08
CA TYR A 92 -3.32 -1.85 2.96
C TYR A 92 -3.12 -0.50 3.65
N LEU A 93 -1.89 -0.19 4.11
CA LEU A 93 -1.57 1.13 4.66
C LEU A 93 -1.76 2.24 3.64
N MET A 94 -1.37 2.00 2.38
CA MET A 94 -1.58 2.95 1.29
C MET A 94 -3.07 3.24 1.09
N TYR A 95 -3.89 2.19 1.10
CA TYR A 95 -5.33 2.30 1.00
C TYR A 95 -5.92 3.12 2.15
N LEU A 96 -5.54 2.81 3.39
CA LEU A 96 -6.03 3.54 4.57
C LEU A 96 -5.60 5.02 4.54
N SER A 97 -4.38 5.30 4.10
CA SER A 97 -3.89 6.67 3.97
C SER A 97 -4.71 7.46 2.95
N ALA A 98 -5.06 6.83 1.83
CA ALA A 98 -5.88 7.44 0.80
C ALA A 98 -7.31 7.70 1.29
N GLN A 99 -7.86 6.80 2.11
CA GLN A 99 -9.20 6.96 2.68
C GLN A 99 -9.32 8.18 3.58
N LYS A 100 -8.24 8.58 4.23
CA LYS A 100 -8.21 9.76 5.11
C LYS A 100 -8.06 11.07 4.34
N SER A 101 -7.77 11.00 3.04
CA SER A 101 -7.55 12.18 2.20
C SER A 101 -8.78 12.46 1.34
N PRO A 102 -9.26 13.73 1.29
CA PRO A 102 -10.38 14.10 0.41
C PRO A 102 -10.09 13.87 -1.07
N SER A 103 -8.81 13.94 -1.46
CA SER A 103 -8.39 13.79 -2.85
C SER A 103 -7.92 12.37 -3.19
N GLY A 104 -8.00 11.43 -2.24
CA GLY A 104 -7.57 10.05 -2.44
C GLY A 104 -6.06 9.90 -2.54
N TRP A 105 -5.60 8.99 -3.38
CA TRP A 105 -4.17 8.70 -3.56
C TRP A 105 -3.54 9.74 -4.50
N ASN A 106 -2.78 10.65 -3.93
CA ASN A 106 -2.07 11.69 -4.69
C ASN A 106 -0.62 11.75 -4.22
N THR A 107 0.19 12.64 -4.82
CA THR A 107 1.61 12.73 -4.49
C THR A 107 1.86 13.15 -3.04
N ASP A 108 1.01 14.00 -2.47
CA ASP A 108 1.16 14.41 -1.06
C ASP A 108 0.91 13.23 -0.12
N VAL A 109 -0.15 12.47 -0.37
CA VAL A 109 -0.47 11.27 0.44
C VAL A 109 0.62 10.22 0.27
N LYS A 110 1.08 10.02 -0.97
CA LYS A 110 2.18 9.09 -1.27
C LYS A 110 3.44 9.48 -0.51
N ASN A 111 3.79 10.76 -0.48
CA ASN A 111 4.99 11.24 0.21
C ASN A 111 4.89 11.04 1.73
N LYS A 112 3.74 11.31 2.32
CA LYS A 112 3.50 11.06 3.74
C LYS A 112 3.61 9.58 4.09
N HIS A 113 3.04 8.72 3.26
CA HIS A 113 3.15 7.28 3.41
C HIS A 113 4.61 6.84 3.31
N GLN A 114 5.36 7.38 2.34
CA GLN A 114 6.76 7.06 2.16
C GLN A 114 7.59 7.41 3.39
N GLU A 115 7.35 8.58 3.98
CA GLU A 115 8.03 9.00 5.21
C GLU A 115 7.75 8.03 6.36
N LYS A 116 6.50 7.59 6.51
CA LYS A 116 6.13 6.61 7.53
C LYS A 116 6.82 5.27 7.31
N MET A 117 6.94 4.84 6.06
CA MET A 117 7.61 3.57 5.75
C MET A 117 9.11 3.66 6.01
N TYR A 118 9.75 4.78 5.68
CA TYR A 118 11.16 4.99 6.02
C TYR A 118 11.39 5.02 7.53
N GLU A 119 10.49 5.66 8.27
CA GLU A 119 10.55 5.68 9.73
C GLU A 119 10.44 4.26 10.30
N LEU A 120 9.52 3.47 9.77
CA LEU A 120 9.35 2.08 10.18
C LEU A 120 10.62 1.27 9.94
N LEU A 121 11.23 1.40 8.76
CA LEU A 121 12.47 0.71 8.43
C LEU A 121 13.61 1.17 9.33
N LYS A 122 13.74 2.47 9.57
CA LYS A 122 14.77 3.02 10.44
C LYS A 122 14.65 2.46 11.85
N ASN A 123 13.45 2.46 12.40
CA ASN A 123 13.19 1.95 13.75
C ASN A 123 13.48 0.44 13.83
N SER A 124 13.23 -0.29 12.75
CA SER A 124 13.54 -1.71 12.68
C SER A 124 15.03 -1.98 12.81
N TYR A 125 15.88 -1.12 12.25
CA TYR A 125 17.33 -1.25 12.36
C TYR A 125 17.87 -0.79 13.71
N GLU A 126 17.17 0.11 14.39
CA GLU A 126 17.64 0.70 15.66
C GLU A 126 17.21 -0.07 16.92
N THR A 127 16.30 -1.02 16.79
CA THR A 127 15.69 -1.71 17.93
C THR A 127 16.35 -3.05 18.28
N ASP A 128 17.50 -3.32 17.78
CA ASP A 128 18.21 -4.57 18.15
C ASP A 128 18.86 -4.52 19.53
#